data_183109bed6e3fde150667ee4d0994a23
#
_entry.id   183109bed6e3fde150667ee4d0994a23
#
_cell.length_a   1.000
_cell.length_b   1.000
_cell.length_c   1.000
_cell.angle_alpha   90.00
_cell.angle_beta   90.00
_cell.angle_gamma   90.00
#
_symmetry.space_group_name_H-M   'P 1'
#
loop_
_entity.id
_entity.type
_entity.pdbx_description
1 polymer ?
#
loop_
_entity_poly.entity_id
_entity_poly.type
_entity_poly.pdbx_seq_one_letter_code
_entity_poly.pdbx_strand_id
1 'polypeptide(L)'
;MKKQRIEYLVKYLNDCTFEYNKGTPIISDEEWDNLYFELVSLEKETSYILNNSPTQTIVYNKVDALSKVKHNHSMLSLDKTKETTEVLNFIGHNNFVIMCKMDGLTCSLTYKDGKLVSAETRGNGIEGEDILHNALIIPSIPNKIPYRDEITIDGEIICTYKDFEDFKEEYKNPRNFAAGSIRLLDAEECSTRKLTFVAWDVITELYSEDKIEYRVDQKLEMLSTFGFVVVPYCHCSGALISSEKVLDVYIEDIKAEAYNNYYPIDGVVVKFSDCGYGRSLGATSHHFKNAIAYKFYDDTYETELLGIEYTMGRTGVLTPVAIFKPIDIDGSTIERASLHNLSIMKELNGDFSRVGDIVHIYKANQIIPQVKMWEPVGEGNHIFVPTVCPICGGPTKIKMDIDTEVLMCDNPNCEGKLINRLDHFCGKKGLDIKGLSKATLEKLIEWGWVYNYTSLFTLKDYRSEWIKKPGFGVKSVDKVLDAIETARNCELSAFISALGIPLIGTSVSKELVKIFPDWNSFIEAVETDYHFWSIPNFGMEMHSSIKKFVYTEAKTIYDNYLIINPIENK
;
A
#
# COMPACT_ATOMS: atom_id res chain seq x y z
N MET A 1 -54.85 -17.61 -1.68
CA MET A 1 -54.27 -17.70 -0.33
C MET A 1 -52.77 -18.06 -0.37
N LYS A 2 -52.36 -19.22 -0.93
CA LYS A 2 -50.92 -19.59 -0.92
C LYS A 2 -50.01 -18.61 -1.69
N LYS A 3 -50.41 -18.16 -2.90
CA LYS A 3 -49.63 -17.15 -3.66
C LYS A 3 -49.51 -15.80 -2.92
N GLN A 4 -50.57 -15.34 -2.29
CA GLN A 4 -50.52 -14.11 -1.47
C GLN A 4 -49.63 -14.27 -0.25
N ARG A 5 -49.56 -15.49 0.32
CA ARG A 5 -48.63 -15.79 1.42
C ARG A 5 -47.17 -15.77 0.93
N ILE A 6 -46.87 -16.31 -0.25
CA ILE A 6 -45.56 -16.22 -0.89
C ILE A 6 -45.16 -14.76 -1.11
N GLU A 7 -46.04 -13.94 -1.72
CA GLU A 7 -45.76 -12.51 -1.95
C GLU A 7 -45.48 -11.75 -0.65
N TYR A 8 -46.24 -12.05 0.41
CA TYR A 8 -46.02 -11.49 1.74
C TYR A 8 -44.66 -11.94 2.32
N LEU A 9 -44.37 -13.24 2.29
CA LEU A 9 -43.14 -13.79 2.85
C LEU A 9 -41.89 -13.26 2.11
N VAL A 10 -41.93 -13.20 0.78
CA VAL A 10 -40.84 -12.63 -0.02
C VAL A 10 -40.58 -11.19 0.37
N LYS A 11 -41.62 -10.36 0.46
CA LYS A 11 -41.46 -8.97 0.86
C LYS A 11 -40.93 -8.86 2.30
N TYR A 12 -41.55 -9.56 3.24
CA TYR A 12 -41.21 -9.49 4.66
C TYR A 12 -39.78 -9.98 4.96
N LEU A 13 -39.37 -11.11 4.37
CA LEU A 13 -38.00 -11.64 4.54
C LEU A 13 -36.95 -10.73 3.92
N ASN A 14 -37.25 -10.11 2.78
CA ASN A 14 -36.36 -9.13 2.18
C ASN A 14 -36.21 -7.88 3.06
N ASP A 15 -37.30 -7.37 3.63
CA ASP A 15 -37.29 -6.24 4.56
C ASP A 15 -36.53 -6.60 5.86
N CYS A 16 -36.73 -7.81 6.40
CA CYS A 16 -35.96 -8.32 7.56
C CYS A 16 -34.47 -8.44 7.27
N THR A 17 -34.11 -8.96 6.11
CA THR A 17 -32.69 -9.08 5.67
C THR A 17 -32.06 -7.70 5.51
N PHE A 18 -32.80 -6.73 4.98
CA PHE A 18 -32.33 -5.36 4.83
C PHE A 18 -32.03 -4.70 6.19
N GLU A 19 -32.93 -4.84 7.18
CA GLU A 19 -32.71 -4.28 8.52
C GLU A 19 -31.63 -5.06 9.30
N TYR A 20 -31.55 -6.38 9.14
CA TYR A 20 -30.47 -7.20 9.71
C TYR A 20 -29.08 -6.71 9.26
N ASN A 21 -28.94 -6.46 7.96
CA ASN A 21 -27.68 -5.98 7.37
C ASN A 21 -27.32 -4.55 7.82
N LYS A 22 -28.28 -3.76 8.30
CA LYS A 22 -28.04 -2.45 8.93
C LYS A 22 -27.64 -2.56 10.42
N GLY A 23 -27.61 -3.76 10.98
CA GLY A 23 -27.37 -3.97 12.41
C GLY A 23 -28.60 -3.70 13.30
N THR A 24 -29.80 -3.58 12.72
CA THR A 24 -31.08 -3.35 13.41
C THR A 24 -32.07 -4.49 13.15
N PRO A 25 -31.77 -5.75 13.52
CA PRO A 25 -32.64 -6.88 13.22
C PRO A 25 -34.01 -6.71 13.86
N ILE A 26 -35.08 -6.93 13.06
CA ILE A 26 -36.47 -6.81 13.50
C ILE A 26 -37.10 -8.15 13.90
N ILE A 27 -36.45 -9.26 13.57
CA ILE A 27 -36.81 -10.62 14.02
C ILE A 27 -35.54 -11.38 14.37
N SER A 28 -35.65 -12.49 15.13
CA SER A 28 -34.53 -13.38 15.42
C SER A 28 -34.13 -14.22 14.20
N ASP A 29 -32.88 -14.74 14.20
CA ASP A 29 -32.38 -15.63 13.15
C ASP A 29 -33.25 -16.90 13.04
N GLU A 30 -33.67 -17.44 14.18
CA GLU A 30 -34.54 -18.63 14.23
C GLU A 30 -35.92 -18.36 13.61
N GLU A 31 -36.48 -17.18 13.86
CA GLU A 31 -37.77 -16.77 13.28
C GLU A 31 -37.64 -16.51 11.78
N TRP A 32 -36.53 -15.91 11.33
CA TRP A 32 -36.23 -15.73 9.92
C TRP A 32 -36.07 -17.07 9.20
N ASP A 33 -35.33 -18.01 9.75
CA ASP A 33 -35.14 -19.36 9.19
C ASP A 33 -36.47 -20.11 9.07
N ASN A 34 -37.33 -20.03 10.08
CA ASN A 34 -38.64 -20.68 10.04
C ASN A 34 -39.54 -20.13 8.91
N LEU A 35 -39.57 -18.80 8.75
CA LEU A 35 -40.34 -18.15 7.67
C LEU A 35 -39.75 -18.43 6.29
N TYR A 36 -38.43 -18.52 6.19
CA TYR A 36 -37.72 -18.90 4.96
C TYR A 36 -38.03 -20.34 4.53
N PHE A 37 -38.03 -21.29 5.46
CA PHE A 37 -38.42 -22.69 5.15
C PHE A 37 -39.91 -22.80 4.81
N GLU A 38 -40.78 -21.99 5.42
CA GLU A 38 -42.20 -21.88 5.00
C GLU A 38 -42.31 -21.43 3.54
N LEU A 39 -41.55 -20.38 3.15
CA LEU A 39 -41.49 -19.86 1.79
C LEU A 39 -41.00 -20.93 0.80
N VAL A 40 -39.88 -21.61 1.09
CA VAL A 40 -39.34 -22.70 0.25
C VAL A 40 -40.39 -23.79 0.02
N SER A 41 -41.11 -24.19 1.09
CA SER A 41 -42.17 -25.20 1.00
C SER A 41 -43.32 -24.77 0.12
N LEU A 42 -43.81 -23.53 0.27
CA LEU A 42 -44.91 -22.95 -0.50
C LEU A 42 -44.53 -22.76 -1.98
N GLU A 43 -43.34 -22.31 -2.28
CA GLU A 43 -42.81 -22.17 -3.65
C GLU A 43 -42.74 -23.53 -4.35
N LYS A 44 -42.23 -24.54 -3.65
CA LYS A 44 -42.13 -25.92 -4.17
C LYS A 44 -43.53 -26.51 -4.44
N GLU A 45 -44.51 -26.28 -3.53
CA GLU A 45 -45.87 -26.82 -3.66
C GLU A 45 -46.65 -26.14 -4.77
N THR A 46 -46.46 -24.83 -4.94
CA THR A 46 -47.27 -24.03 -5.90
C THR A 46 -46.59 -23.83 -7.25
N SER A 47 -45.30 -24.16 -7.38
CA SER A 47 -44.44 -23.81 -8.52
C SER A 47 -44.50 -22.31 -8.87
N TYR A 48 -44.79 -21.45 -7.89
CA TYR A 48 -44.90 -20.00 -8.04
C TYR A 48 -43.74 -19.37 -7.27
N ILE A 49 -42.77 -18.86 -8.00
CA ILE A 49 -41.55 -18.24 -7.46
C ILE A 49 -41.48 -16.82 -8.01
N LEU A 50 -41.21 -15.86 -7.14
CA LEU A 50 -41.01 -14.47 -7.52
C LEU A 50 -39.53 -14.24 -7.87
N ASN A 51 -39.24 -13.37 -8.86
CA ASN A 51 -37.88 -13.08 -9.29
C ASN A 51 -36.99 -12.50 -8.17
N ASN A 52 -37.60 -11.83 -7.20
CA ASN A 52 -36.93 -11.25 -6.03
C ASN A 52 -37.11 -12.10 -4.76
N SER A 53 -37.44 -13.38 -4.89
CA SER A 53 -37.55 -14.28 -3.73
C SER A 53 -36.16 -14.49 -3.09
N PRO A 54 -36.03 -14.41 -1.75
CA PRO A 54 -34.80 -14.72 -1.05
C PRO A 54 -34.36 -16.18 -1.20
N THR A 55 -35.20 -17.05 -1.77
CA THR A 55 -34.86 -18.43 -2.15
C THR A 55 -34.09 -18.51 -3.47
N GLN A 56 -34.15 -17.46 -4.31
CA GLN A 56 -33.53 -17.39 -5.64
C GLN A 56 -32.48 -16.29 -5.74
N THR A 57 -32.61 -15.23 -4.95
CA THR A 57 -31.71 -14.07 -4.99
C THR A 57 -31.20 -13.75 -3.59
N ILE A 58 -29.93 -13.38 -3.49
CA ILE A 58 -29.39 -12.77 -2.28
C ILE A 58 -29.76 -11.28 -2.33
N VAL A 59 -30.35 -10.76 -1.26
CA VAL A 59 -30.68 -9.33 -1.14
C VAL A 59 -29.38 -8.57 -0.88
N TYR A 60 -28.94 -7.75 -1.84
CA TYR A 60 -27.76 -6.92 -1.73
C TYR A 60 -28.13 -5.54 -1.18
N ASN A 61 -27.28 -5.04 -0.29
CA ASN A 61 -27.42 -3.69 0.22
C ASN A 61 -26.38 -2.77 -0.40
N LYS A 62 -26.82 -1.57 -0.72
CA LYS A 62 -25.95 -0.45 -1.02
C LYS A 62 -25.53 0.19 0.30
N VAL A 63 -24.23 0.32 0.54
CA VAL A 63 -23.69 1.01 1.72
C VAL A 63 -23.28 2.43 1.33
N ASP A 64 -23.45 3.39 2.24
CA ASP A 64 -23.13 4.80 1.93
C ASP A 64 -21.62 5.06 1.90
N ALA A 65 -20.85 4.30 2.71
CA ALA A 65 -19.39 4.29 2.74
C ALA A 65 -18.88 3.02 3.43
N LEU A 66 -17.68 2.57 3.06
CA LEU A 66 -17.04 1.45 3.75
C LEU A 66 -16.57 1.88 5.13
N SER A 67 -17.03 1.16 6.15
CA SER A 67 -16.56 1.36 7.53
C SER A 67 -15.17 0.74 7.72
N LYS A 68 -14.44 1.20 8.74
CA LYS A 68 -13.16 0.61 9.12
C LYS A 68 -13.36 -0.42 10.22
N VAL A 69 -12.71 -1.57 10.05
CA VAL A 69 -12.69 -2.67 11.02
C VAL A 69 -11.28 -2.89 11.52
N LYS A 70 -11.11 -3.04 12.82
CA LYS A 70 -9.84 -3.41 13.43
C LYS A 70 -9.66 -4.93 13.31
N HIS A 71 -8.49 -5.34 12.80
CA HIS A 71 -8.18 -6.76 12.66
C HIS A 71 -8.04 -7.46 14.01
N ASN A 72 -8.43 -8.72 14.06
CA ASN A 72 -8.20 -9.62 15.22
C ASN A 72 -6.75 -10.14 15.29
N HIS A 73 -5.96 -9.93 14.22
CA HIS A 73 -4.54 -10.28 14.11
C HIS A 73 -3.80 -9.24 13.27
N SER A 74 -2.47 -9.23 13.31
CA SER A 74 -1.66 -8.34 12.48
C SER A 74 -1.52 -8.89 11.06
N MET A 75 -1.89 -8.13 10.05
CA MET A 75 -1.74 -8.49 8.63
C MET A 75 -0.46 -7.86 8.05
N LEU A 76 0.70 -8.37 8.50
CA LEU A 76 2.00 -7.86 8.09
C LEU A 76 2.36 -8.25 6.65
N SER A 77 3.37 -7.57 6.11
CA SER A 77 3.99 -7.93 4.84
C SER A 77 4.87 -9.17 4.98
N LEU A 78 5.41 -9.66 3.86
CA LEU A 78 6.45 -10.68 3.81
C LEU A 78 7.81 -10.02 3.55
N ASP A 79 8.87 -10.63 4.06
CA ASP A 79 10.22 -10.36 3.56
C ASP A 79 10.34 -10.79 2.10
N LYS A 80 11.19 -10.13 1.31
CA LYS A 80 11.20 -10.28 -0.15
C LYS A 80 12.62 -10.43 -0.66
N THR A 81 12.80 -11.38 -1.56
CA THR A 81 14.05 -11.57 -2.30
C THR A 81 13.80 -11.87 -3.77
N LYS A 82 14.81 -11.66 -4.61
CA LYS A 82 14.89 -12.12 -6.01
C LYS A 82 15.98 -13.17 -6.19
N GLU A 83 16.65 -13.56 -5.10
CA GLU A 83 17.78 -14.47 -5.10
C GLU A 83 17.37 -15.82 -4.51
N THR A 84 17.47 -16.88 -5.31
CA THR A 84 17.18 -18.25 -4.88
C THR A 84 18.10 -18.72 -3.75
N THR A 85 19.33 -18.22 -3.70
CA THR A 85 20.29 -18.48 -2.61
C THR A 85 19.78 -18.00 -1.26
N GLU A 86 19.09 -16.84 -1.20
CA GLU A 86 18.49 -16.33 0.04
C GLU A 86 17.31 -17.19 0.48
N VAL A 87 16.50 -17.68 -0.48
CA VAL A 87 15.42 -18.62 -0.19
C VAL A 87 15.97 -19.93 0.37
N LEU A 88 17.06 -20.47 -0.18
CA LEU A 88 17.71 -21.68 0.34
C LEU A 88 18.25 -21.45 1.78
N ASN A 89 18.87 -20.32 2.02
CA ASN A 89 19.36 -19.95 3.35
C ASN A 89 18.20 -19.83 4.36
N PHE A 90 17.07 -19.28 3.94
CA PHE A 90 15.86 -19.21 4.75
C PHE A 90 15.32 -20.62 5.08
N ILE A 91 15.18 -21.50 4.09
CA ILE A 91 14.67 -22.87 4.27
C ILE A 91 15.57 -23.65 5.23
N GLY A 92 16.89 -23.61 5.04
CA GLY A 92 17.84 -24.47 5.74
C GLY A 92 17.46 -25.95 5.56
N HIS A 93 17.19 -26.63 6.67
CA HIS A 93 16.74 -28.04 6.68
C HIS A 93 15.27 -28.22 7.08
N ASN A 94 14.54 -27.10 7.26
CA ASN A 94 13.16 -27.16 7.73
C ASN A 94 12.20 -27.59 6.61
N ASN A 95 11.13 -28.28 6.98
CA ASN A 95 10.01 -28.52 6.07
C ASN A 95 9.25 -27.22 5.83
N PHE A 96 8.81 -27.03 4.59
CA PHE A 96 8.14 -25.82 4.16
C PHE A 96 7.04 -26.11 3.16
N VAL A 97 6.20 -25.11 2.96
CA VAL A 97 5.22 -25.06 1.87
C VAL A 97 5.66 -23.96 0.92
N ILE A 98 5.77 -24.30 -0.38
CA ILE A 98 5.90 -23.32 -1.45
C ILE A 98 4.53 -23.14 -2.08
N MET A 99 4.09 -21.90 -2.28
CA MET A 99 2.78 -21.55 -2.82
C MET A 99 2.83 -20.34 -3.74
N CYS A 100 1.85 -20.20 -4.63
CA CYS A 100 1.71 -19.00 -5.45
C CYS A 100 1.64 -17.74 -4.60
N LYS A 101 2.37 -16.71 -4.99
CA LYS A 101 2.16 -15.36 -4.49
C LYS A 101 1.12 -14.68 -5.37
N MET A 102 -0.13 -14.73 -4.93
CA MET A 102 -1.25 -14.15 -5.66
C MET A 102 -1.11 -12.64 -5.76
N ASP A 103 -1.47 -12.08 -6.90
CA ASP A 103 -1.44 -10.63 -7.16
C ASP A 103 -2.85 -10.06 -7.21
N GLY A 104 -3.34 -9.63 -6.06
CA GLY A 104 -4.70 -9.13 -5.86
C GLY A 104 -4.79 -8.16 -4.69
N LEU A 105 -5.88 -8.26 -3.94
CA LEU A 105 -6.11 -7.54 -2.69
C LEU A 105 -6.28 -8.52 -1.53
N THR A 106 -5.40 -8.45 -0.55
CA THR A 106 -5.48 -9.28 0.65
C THR A 106 -6.77 -9.00 1.43
N CYS A 107 -7.46 -10.08 1.79
CA CYS A 107 -8.70 -10.08 2.54
C CYS A 107 -8.64 -11.11 3.66
N SER A 108 -9.16 -10.76 4.83
CA SER A 108 -9.36 -11.65 5.97
C SER A 108 -10.84 -11.94 6.16
N LEU A 109 -11.18 -13.22 6.35
CA LEU A 109 -12.55 -13.70 6.57
C LEU A 109 -12.65 -14.31 7.97
N THR A 110 -13.66 -13.91 8.75
CA THR A 110 -13.94 -14.53 10.05
C THR A 110 -15.28 -15.24 10.01
N TYR A 111 -15.26 -16.51 10.40
CA TYR A 111 -16.46 -17.34 10.57
C TYR A 111 -16.70 -17.61 12.04
N LYS A 112 -17.99 -17.66 12.42
CA LYS A 112 -18.46 -18.01 13.74
C LYS A 112 -19.73 -18.85 13.64
N ASP A 113 -19.84 -19.91 14.42
CA ASP A 113 -20.94 -20.88 14.30
C ASP A 113 -21.11 -21.42 12.87
N GLY A 114 -20.01 -21.48 12.11
CA GLY A 114 -19.98 -21.91 10.72
C GLY A 114 -20.51 -20.90 9.71
N LYS A 115 -20.83 -19.65 10.11
CA LYS A 115 -21.32 -18.59 9.23
C LYS A 115 -20.24 -17.52 9.05
N LEU A 116 -20.14 -16.93 7.86
CA LEU A 116 -19.28 -15.76 7.62
C LEU A 116 -19.87 -14.56 8.37
N VAL A 117 -19.09 -13.97 9.29
CA VAL A 117 -19.52 -12.84 10.13
C VAL A 117 -18.73 -11.57 9.88
N SER A 118 -17.51 -11.65 9.33
CA SER A 118 -16.65 -10.51 8.97
C SER A 118 -15.85 -10.81 7.72
N ALA A 119 -15.64 -9.78 6.91
CA ALA A 119 -14.70 -9.78 5.80
C ALA A 119 -14.10 -8.37 5.68
N GLU A 120 -12.77 -8.28 5.80
CA GLU A 120 -12.07 -7.00 5.77
C GLU A 120 -10.83 -7.03 4.88
N THR A 121 -10.53 -5.90 4.24
CA THR A 121 -9.28 -5.73 3.49
C THR A 121 -8.11 -5.56 4.46
N ARG A 122 -6.88 -5.88 4.01
CA ARG A 122 -5.68 -5.69 4.85
C ARG A 122 -5.49 -4.26 5.36
N GLY A 123 -5.87 -3.24 4.59
CA GLY A 123 -5.66 -1.84 4.94
C GLY A 123 -4.20 -1.54 5.31
N ASN A 124 -4.00 -0.99 6.51
CA ASN A 124 -2.66 -0.68 7.04
C ASN A 124 -2.02 -1.83 7.87
N GLY A 125 -2.67 -3.00 7.90
CA GLY A 125 -2.25 -4.18 8.66
C GLY A 125 -2.78 -4.23 10.10
N ILE A 126 -3.41 -3.16 10.59
CA ILE A 126 -4.04 -3.06 11.92
C ILE A 126 -5.54 -2.88 11.77
N GLU A 127 -5.97 -2.08 10.79
CA GLU A 127 -7.36 -1.84 10.42
C GLU A 127 -7.53 -1.87 8.90
N GLY A 128 -8.64 -2.43 8.44
CA GLY A 128 -9.02 -2.51 7.04
C GLY A 128 -10.43 -1.96 6.79
N GLU A 129 -10.91 -2.09 5.57
CA GLU A 129 -12.26 -1.70 5.16
C GLU A 129 -13.18 -2.91 5.24
N ASP A 130 -14.36 -2.73 5.80
CA ASP A 130 -15.42 -3.74 5.83
C ASP A 130 -15.95 -3.98 4.42
N ILE A 131 -15.80 -5.21 3.95
CA ILE A 131 -16.25 -5.67 2.63
C ILE A 131 -17.21 -6.85 2.72
N LEU A 132 -17.80 -7.10 3.90
CA LEU A 132 -18.65 -8.28 4.12
C LEU A 132 -19.78 -8.38 3.10
N HIS A 133 -20.44 -7.26 2.77
CA HIS A 133 -21.53 -7.23 1.80
C HIS A 133 -21.11 -7.74 0.41
N ASN A 134 -19.87 -7.46 -0.02
CA ASN A 134 -19.32 -7.96 -1.26
C ASN A 134 -18.76 -9.38 -1.12
N ALA A 135 -18.15 -9.73 0.02
CA ALA A 135 -17.64 -11.08 0.26
C ALA A 135 -18.74 -12.14 0.21
N LEU A 136 -19.93 -11.82 0.72
CA LEU A 136 -21.10 -12.73 0.75
C LEU A 136 -21.57 -13.18 -0.64
N ILE A 137 -21.24 -12.43 -1.69
CA ILE A 137 -21.68 -12.71 -3.07
C ILE A 137 -20.59 -13.31 -3.95
N ILE A 138 -19.34 -13.41 -3.46
CA ILE A 138 -18.26 -14.04 -4.22
C ILE A 138 -18.42 -15.55 -4.17
N PRO A 139 -18.60 -16.25 -5.31
CA PRO A 139 -18.92 -17.68 -5.32
C PRO A 139 -17.85 -18.58 -4.68
N SER A 140 -16.58 -18.14 -4.65
CA SER A 140 -15.46 -18.85 -4.03
C SER A 140 -15.35 -18.64 -2.52
N ILE A 141 -16.23 -17.84 -1.91
CA ILE A 141 -16.34 -17.65 -0.47
C ILE A 141 -17.59 -18.39 0.03
N PRO A 142 -17.46 -19.55 0.68
CA PRO A 142 -18.59 -20.25 1.27
C PRO A 142 -19.25 -19.41 2.37
N ASN A 143 -20.53 -19.08 2.24
CA ASN A 143 -21.26 -18.37 3.30
C ASN A 143 -21.42 -19.21 4.58
N LYS A 144 -21.29 -20.54 4.46
CA LYS A 144 -21.35 -21.47 5.58
C LYS A 144 -20.28 -22.56 5.44
N ILE A 145 -19.62 -22.88 6.53
CA ILE A 145 -18.60 -23.94 6.64
C ILE A 145 -18.97 -24.92 7.77
N PRO A 146 -18.44 -26.16 7.75
CA PRO A 146 -18.75 -27.15 8.79
C PRO A 146 -18.11 -26.85 10.16
N TYR A 147 -17.07 -26.04 10.21
CA TYR A 147 -16.37 -25.67 11.45
C TYR A 147 -17.21 -24.70 12.28
N ARG A 148 -17.43 -25.00 13.57
CA ARG A 148 -18.37 -24.27 14.43
C ARG A 148 -17.72 -23.24 15.35
N ASP A 149 -16.49 -23.45 15.74
CA ASP A 149 -15.77 -22.45 16.53
C ASP A 149 -15.39 -21.25 15.65
N GLU A 150 -14.86 -20.20 16.26
CA GLU A 150 -14.39 -19.04 15.52
C GLU A 150 -13.12 -19.40 14.74
N ILE A 151 -13.12 -19.11 13.44
CA ILE A 151 -11.98 -19.33 12.55
C ILE A 151 -11.75 -18.11 11.65
N THR A 152 -10.49 -17.70 11.56
CA THR A 152 -10.04 -16.62 10.69
C THR A 152 -9.19 -17.17 9.55
N ILE A 153 -9.53 -16.79 8.32
CA ILE A 153 -8.94 -17.28 7.07
C ILE A 153 -8.47 -16.09 6.27
N ASP A 154 -7.18 -16.07 5.93
CA ASP A 154 -6.59 -15.06 5.07
C ASP A 154 -6.48 -15.58 3.64
N GLY A 155 -6.72 -14.69 2.68
CA GLY A 155 -6.65 -14.98 1.27
C GLY A 155 -6.47 -13.73 0.42
N GLU A 156 -6.53 -13.93 -0.88
CA GLU A 156 -6.41 -12.85 -1.85
C GLU A 156 -7.65 -12.80 -2.73
N ILE A 157 -8.23 -11.61 -2.86
CA ILE A 157 -9.26 -11.33 -3.87
C ILE A 157 -8.55 -11.03 -5.19
N ILE A 158 -8.82 -11.85 -6.21
CA ILE A 158 -8.24 -11.70 -7.54
C ILE A 158 -9.32 -11.62 -8.62
N CYS A 159 -8.94 -11.14 -9.79
CA CYS A 159 -9.62 -11.41 -11.06
C CYS A 159 -8.66 -12.24 -11.90
N THR A 160 -9.11 -13.38 -12.43
CA THR A 160 -8.25 -14.20 -13.29
C THR A 160 -7.95 -13.47 -14.61
N TYR A 161 -6.81 -13.75 -15.25
CA TYR A 161 -6.52 -13.17 -16.57
C TYR A 161 -7.63 -13.45 -17.58
N LYS A 162 -8.27 -14.62 -17.50
CA LYS A 162 -9.39 -15.00 -18.35
C LYS A 162 -10.61 -14.11 -18.14
N ASP A 163 -10.98 -13.86 -16.89
CA ASP A 163 -12.15 -13.05 -16.57
C ASP A 163 -11.88 -11.54 -16.76
N PHE A 164 -10.62 -11.13 -16.63
CA PHE A 164 -10.19 -9.75 -16.83
C PHE A 164 -10.27 -9.30 -18.30
N GLU A 165 -10.24 -10.24 -19.27
CA GLU A 165 -10.38 -9.90 -20.70
C GLU A 165 -11.61 -9.03 -21.00
N ASP A 166 -12.70 -9.22 -20.26
CA ASP A 166 -13.93 -8.44 -20.43
C ASP A 166 -13.80 -6.99 -19.94
N PHE A 167 -12.75 -6.65 -19.17
CA PHE A 167 -12.57 -5.37 -18.47
C PHE A 167 -11.28 -4.62 -18.83
N LYS A 168 -10.46 -5.18 -19.71
CA LYS A 168 -9.12 -4.66 -20.05
C LYS A 168 -9.13 -3.27 -20.71
N GLU A 169 -10.24 -2.85 -21.31
CA GLU A 169 -10.38 -1.52 -21.89
C GLU A 169 -10.57 -0.42 -20.83
N GLU A 170 -11.13 -0.76 -19.68
CA GLU A 170 -11.44 0.19 -18.60
C GLU A 170 -10.37 0.18 -17.49
N TYR A 171 -9.69 -0.95 -17.28
CA TYR A 171 -8.74 -1.17 -16.19
C TYR A 171 -7.38 -1.61 -16.70
N LYS A 172 -6.32 -1.16 -16.01
CA LYS A 172 -4.94 -1.37 -16.44
C LYS A 172 -4.40 -2.79 -16.18
N ASN A 173 -4.85 -3.43 -15.11
CA ASN A 173 -4.43 -4.79 -14.75
C ASN A 173 -5.45 -5.46 -13.82
N PRO A 174 -5.42 -6.82 -13.71
CA PRO A 174 -6.34 -7.59 -12.86
C PRO A 174 -6.33 -7.19 -11.39
N ARG A 175 -5.15 -6.86 -10.84
CA ARG A 175 -5.02 -6.45 -9.43
C ARG A 175 -5.76 -5.16 -9.11
N ASN A 176 -5.56 -4.12 -9.93
CA ASN A 176 -6.25 -2.83 -9.73
C ASN A 176 -7.76 -2.98 -9.91
N PHE A 177 -8.17 -3.82 -10.87
CA PHE A 177 -9.57 -4.16 -11.08
C PHE A 177 -10.17 -4.86 -9.86
N ALA A 178 -9.53 -5.91 -9.35
CA ALA A 178 -10.00 -6.64 -8.17
C ALA A 178 -10.08 -5.73 -6.93
N ALA A 179 -9.02 -4.91 -6.70
CA ALA A 179 -8.96 -3.98 -5.56
C ALA A 179 -10.02 -2.88 -5.62
N GLY A 180 -10.37 -2.39 -6.81
CA GLY A 180 -11.47 -1.43 -7.01
C GLY A 180 -12.84 -2.08 -6.85
N SER A 181 -13.02 -3.25 -7.45
CA SER A 181 -14.30 -3.97 -7.52
C SER A 181 -14.77 -4.46 -6.16
N ILE A 182 -13.88 -5.00 -5.32
CA ILE A 182 -14.27 -5.49 -3.97
C ILE A 182 -14.69 -4.36 -3.02
N ARG A 183 -14.31 -3.12 -3.31
CA ARG A 183 -14.66 -1.93 -2.54
C ARG A 183 -15.90 -1.19 -3.03
N LEU A 184 -16.60 -1.74 -4.01
CA LEU A 184 -17.85 -1.16 -4.48
C LEU A 184 -18.87 -1.12 -3.33
N LEU A 185 -19.61 -0.01 -3.26
CA LEU A 185 -20.65 0.17 -2.26
C LEU A 185 -21.93 -0.61 -2.59
N ASP A 186 -22.04 -1.04 -3.84
CA ASP A 186 -23.16 -1.81 -4.37
C ASP A 186 -22.72 -3.24 -4.65
N ALA A 187 -23.22 -4.17 -3.84
CA ALA A 187 -22.87 -5.58 -3.98
C ALA A 187 -23.43 -6.20 -5.29
N GLU A 188 -24.54 -5.70 -5.81
CA GLU A 188 -25.07 -6.16 -7.10
C GLU A 188 -24.13 -5.81 -8.24
N GLU A 189 -23.56 -4.59 -8.24
CA GLU A 189 -22.53 -4.20 -9.18
C GLU A 189 -21.27 -5.06 -8.99
N CYS A 190 -20.82 -5.29 -7.74
CA CYS A 190 -19.68 -6.15 -7.44
C CYS A 190 -19.86 -7.57 -7.98
N SER A 191 -21.08 -8.13 -7.93
CA SER A 191 -21.38 -9.48 -8.40
C SER A 191 -21.09 -9.70 -9.89
N THR A 192 -21.12 -8.63 -10.69
CA THR A 192 -20.81 -8.67 -12.13
C THR A 192 -19.33 -8.72 -12.44
N ARG A 193 -18.47 -8.48 -11.44
CA ARG A 193 -17.00 -8.30 -11.61
C ARG A 193 -16.19 -9.60 -11.62
N LYS A 194 -16.85 -10.78 -11.50
CA LYS A 194 -16.22 -12.11 -11.57
C LYS A 194 -14.97 -12.26 -10.68
N LEU A 195 -15.06 -11.78 -9.43
CA LEU A 195 -13.97 -11.88 -8.47
C LEU A 195 -13.86 -13.30 -7.91
N THR A 196 -12.64 -13.70 -7.58
CA THR A 196 -12.33 -14.97 -6.91
C THR A 196 -11.53 -14.69 -5.64
N PHE A 197 -11.96 -15.27 -4.51
CA PHE A 197 -11.15 -15.35 -3.30
C PHE A 197 -10.33 -16.64 -3.33
N VAL A 198 -9.03 -16.52 -3.13
CA VAL A 198 -8.09 -17.64 -3.05
C VAL A 198 -7.48 -17.67 -1.64
N ALA A 199 -7.85 -18.67 -0.84
CA ALA A 199 -7.38 -18.82 0.52
C ALA A 199 -5.91 -19.28 0.55
N TRP A 200 -5.08 -18.66 1.40
CA TRP A 200 -3.66 -19.03 1.53
C TRP A 200 -3.18 -19.24 2.97
N ASP A 201 -3.99 -18.91 3.99
CA ASP A 201 -3.66 -19.23 5.40
C ASP A 201 -4.91 -19.38 6.26
N VAL A 202 -4.75 -20.11 7.37
CA VAL A 202 -5.67 -20.15 8.52
C VAL A 202 -4.93 -19.61 9.72
N ILE A 203 -5.36 -18.44 10.19
CA ILE A 203 -4.72 -17.73 11.31
C ILE A 203 -5.01 -18.42 12.64
N THR A 204 -6.22 -18.93 12.80
CA THR A 204 -6.63 -19.67 13.99
C THR A 204 -5.76 -20.91 14.20
N GLU A 205 -5.32 -21.12 15.44
CA GLU A 205 -4.62 -22.32 15.82
C GLU A 205 -5.58 -23.51 15.81
N LEU A 206 -5.24 -24.52 15.04
CA LEU A 206 -6.06 -25.72 14.87
C LEU A 206 -5.27 -26.96 15.33
N TYR A 207 -5.93 -27.84 16.05
CA TYR A 207 -5.33 -29.02 16.63
C TYR A 207 -6.11 -30.27 16.25
N SER A 208 -5.39 -31.39 16.03
CA SER A 208 -5.98 -32.71 15.88
C SER A 208 -6.57 -33.22 17.19
N GLU A 209 -7.29 -34.34 17.16
CA GLU A 209 -7.79 -35.04 18.36
C GLU A 209 -6.66 -35.40 19.35
N ASP A 210 -5.46 -35.69 18.82
CA ASP A 210 -4.25 -35.97 19.63
C ASP A 210 -3.55 -34.70 20.14
N LYS A 211 -4.16 -33.52 19.99
CA LYS A 211 -3.62 -32.21 20.36
C LYS A 211 -2.33 -31.83 19.63
N ILE A 212 -2.13 -32.36 18.43
CA ILE A 212 -1.05 -31.96 17.53
C ILE A 212 -1.56 -30.81 16.67
N GLU A 213 -0.85 -29.69 16.60
CA GLU A 213 -1.22 -28.57 15.75
C GLU A 213 -1.11 -28.95 14.28
N TYR A 214 -2.12 -28.55 13.49
CA TYR A 214 -2.08 -28.74 12.04
C TYR A 214 -0.99 -27.89 11.41
N ARG A 215 -0.26 -28.51 10.49
CA ARG A 215 0.70 -27.83 9.62
C ARG A 215 -0.01 -26.95 8.59
N VAL A 216 0.75 -26.06 7.96
CA VAL A 216 0.23 -25.17 6.91
C VAL A 216 -0.48 -25.95 5.80
N ASP A 217 0.15 -27.01 5.25
CA ASP A 217 -0.42 -27.86 4.21
C ASP A 217 -1.75 -28.53 4.64
N GLN A 218 -1.82 -29.01 5.87
CA GLN A 218 -3.05 -29.62 6.41
C GLN A 218 -4.19 -28.60 6.61
N LYS A 219 -3.86 -27.37 7.01
CA LYS A 219 -4.83 -26.28 7.09
C LYS A 219 -5.38 -25.93 5.71
N LEU A 220 -4.53 -25.86 4.68
CA LEU A 220 -4.94 -25.60 3.30
C LEU A 220 -5.81 -26.74 2.74
N GLU A 221 -5.46 -27.98 3.00
CA GLU A 221 -6.27 -29.14 2.63
C GLU A 221 -7.66 -29.09 3.28
N MET A 222 -7.73 -28.75 4.57
CA MET A 222 -9.00 -28.55 5.28
C MET A 222 -9.86 -27.48 4.63
N LEU A 223 -9.28 -26.31 4.25
CA LEU A 223 -10.03 -25.26 3.55
C LEU A 223 -10.62 -25.72 2.24
N SER A 224 -9.90 -26.55 1.47
CA SER A 224 -10.42 -27.16 0.25
C SER A 224 -11.65 -28.04 0.55
N THR A 225 -11.65 -28.79 1.66
CA THR A 225 -12.84 -29.57 2.07
C THR A 225 -14.02 -28.71 2.52
N PHE A 226 -13.77 -27.48 2.94
CA PHE A 226 -14.83 -26.49 3.26
C PHE A 226 -15.41 -25.77 2.04
N GLY A 227 -14.84 -26.04 0.85
CA GLY A 227 -15.31 -25.48 -0.42
C GLY A 227 -14.60 -24.18 -0.84
N PHE A 228 -13.51 -23.80 -0.20
CA PHE A 228 -12.69 -22.69 -0.65
C PHE A 228 -11.85 -23.05 -1.88
N VAL A 229 -11.64 -22.08 -2.75
CA VAL A 229 -10.51 -22.13 -3.69
C VAL A 229 -9.26 -21.84 -2.87
N VAL A 230 -8.30 -22.76 -2.92
CA VAL A 230 -7.05 -22.68 -2.16
C VAL A 230 -5.91 -22.35 -3.12
N VAL A 231 -4.96 -21.56 -2.65
CA VAL A 231 -3.75 -21.22 -3.41
C VAL A 231 -3.03 -22.49 -3.89
N PRO A 232 -2.55 -22.56 -5.12
CA PRO A 232 -1.69 -23.66 -5.56
C PRO A 232 -0.45 -23.77 -4.66
N TYR A 233 -0.19 -24.94 -4.10
CA TYR A 233 0.92 -25.16 -3.16
C TYR A 233 1.53 -26.55 -3.25
N CYS A 234 2.76 -26.67 -2.77
CA CYS A 234 3.45 -27.94 -2.59
C CYS A 234 4.11 -27.98 -1.20
N HIS A 235 3.94 -29.10 -0.48
CA HIS A 235 4.67 -29.37 0.76
C HIS A 235 6.02 -30.01 0.45
N CYS A 236 7.10 -29.42 0.93
CA CYS A 236 8.46 -29.81 0.61
C CYS A 236 9.26 -30.11 1.89
N SER A 237 10.16 -31.10 1.80
CA SER A 237 11.16 -31.33 2.83
C SER A 237 12.42 -30.54 2.53
N GLY A 238 12.84 -29.67 3.44
CA GLY A 238 14.09 -28.90 3.28
C GLY A 238 15.33 -29.78 3.14
N ALA A 239 15.30 -30.99 3.70
CA ALA A 239 16.40 -31.95 3.54
C ALA A 239 16.60 -32.45 2.10
N LEU A 240 15.59 -32.34 1.25
CA LEU A 240 15.64 -32.75 -0.16
C LEU A 240 16.05 -31.60 -1.10
N ILE A 241 16.02 -30.37 -0.64
CA ILE A 241 16.40 -29.19 -1.44
C ILE A 241 17.89 -28.96 -1.31
N SER A 242 18.65 -29.60 -2.16
CA SER A 242 20.12 -29.60 -2.11
C SER A 242 20.81 -28.48 -2.92
N SER A 243 20.06 -27.80 -3.78
CA SER A 243 20.60 -26.74 -4.66
C SER A 243 19.49 -25.85 -5.21
N GLU A 244 19.90 -24.69 -5.74
CA GLU A 244 19.01 -23.74 -6.45
C GLU A 244 18.25 -24.43 -7.57
N LYS A 245 18.91 -25.28 -8.35
CA LYS A 245 18.26 -26.01 -9.45
C LYS A 245 17.09 -26.89 -9.01
N VAL A 246 17.17 -27.47 -7.81
CA VAL A 246 16.06 -28.25 -7.26
C VAL A 246 14.93 -27.33 -6.82
N LEU A 247 15.24 -26.20 -6.21
CA LEU A 247 14.24 -25.20 -5.84
C LEU A 247 13.55 -24.61 -7.08
N ASP A 248 14.29 -24.33 -8.14
CA ASP A 248 13.76 -23.81 -9.41
C ASP A 248 12.70 -24.74 -10.03
N VAL A 249 12.88 -26.06 -9.92
CA VAL A 249 11.86 -27.03 -10.39
C VAL A 249 10.53 -26.81 -9.66
N TYR A 250 10.54 -26.70 -8.35
CA TYR A 250 9.31 -26.45 -7.58
C TYR A 250 8.68 -25.09 -7.91
N ILE A 251 9.52 -24.07 -8.13
CA ILE A 251 9.04 -22.74 -8.53
C ILE A 251 8.35 -22.82 -9.90
N GLU A 252 8.94 -23.51 -10.89
CA GLU A 252 8.36 -23.63 -12.21
C GLU A 252 7.07 -24.48 -12.21
N ASP A 253 7.00 -25.52 -11.38
CA ASP A 253 5.78 -26.32 -11.21
C ASP A 253 4.63 -25.47 -10.67
N ILE A 254 4.88 -24.63 -9.65
CA ILE A 254 3.89 -23.71 -9.08
C ILE A 254 3.46 -22.64 -10.10
N LYS A 255 4.40 -22.11 -10.90
CA LYS A 255 4.08 -21.18 -12.00
C LYS A 255 3.19 -21.83 -13.06
N ALA A 256 3.50 -23.06 -13.45
CA ALA A 256 2.71 -23.80 -14.44
C ALA A 256 1.27 -24.01 -13.94
N GLU A 257 1.09 -24.32 -12.67
CA GLU A 257 -0.24 -24.47 -12.08
C GLU A 257 -1.01 -23.15 -12.06
N ALA A 258 -0.34 -22.03 -11.68
CA ALA A 258 -0.95 -20.70 -11.75
C ALA A 258 -1.36 -20.33 -13.18
N TYR A 259 -0.49 -20.57 -14.16
CA TYR A 259 -0.77 -20.32 -15.58
C TYR A 259 -2.00 -21.10 -16.07
N ASN A 260 -2.08 -22.39 -15.74
CA ASN A 260 -3.20 -23.24 -16.11
C ASN A 260 -4.54 -22.77 -15.54
N ASN A 261 -4.50 -22.11 -14.38
CA ASN A 261 -5.66 -21.51 -13.72
C ASN A 261 -5.90 -20.04 -14.07
N TYR A 262 -5.09 -19.46 -14.96
CA TYR A 262 -5.12 -18.04 -15.32
C TYR A 262 -4.96 -17.10 -14.11
N TYR A 263 -4.25 -17.53 -13.07
CA TYR A 263 -4.05 -16.74 -11.86
C TYR A 263 -2.99 -15.65 -12.04
N PRO A 264 -3.28 -14.40 -11.64
CA PRO A 264 -2.26 -13.37 -11.55
C PRO A 264 -1.34 -13.66 -10.35
N ILE A 265 -0.04 -13.83 -10.62
CA ILE A 265 0.98 -14.04 -9.59
C ILE A 265 2.19 -13.14 -9.85
N ASP A 266 2.87 -12.69 -8.78
CA ASP A 266 4.09 -11.88 -8.85
C ASP A 266 5.31 -12.58 -8.23
N GLY A 267 5.17 -13.86 -7.87
CA GLY A 267 6.19 -14.66 -7.23
C GLY A 267 5.66 -15.94 -6.61
N VAL A 268 6.45 -16.49 -5.71
CA VAL A 268 6.04 -17.58 -4.82
C VAL A 268 6.33 -17.19 -3.37
N VAL A 269 5.57 -17.78 -2.45
CA VAL A 269 5.81 -17.66 -1.01
C VAL A 269 6.33 -18.99 -0.49
N VAL A 270 7.45 -18.95 0.22
CA VAL A 270 8.01 -20.08 0.95
C VAL A 270 7.73 -19.84 2.43
N LYS A 271 6.98 -20.75 3.06
CA LYS A 271 6.55 -20.65 4.46
C LYS A 271 6.87 -21.94 5.20
N PHE A 272 7.40 -21.84 6.42
CA PHE A 272 7.64 -23.03 7.24
C PHE A 272 6.34 -23.82 7.46
N SER A 273 6.40 -25.13 7.25
CA SER A 273 5.25 -26.03 7.35
C SER A 273 4.75 -26.17 8.79
N ASP A 274 5.65 -26.19 9.77
CA ASP A 274 5.34 -26.23 11.20
C ASP A 274 4.88 -24.86 11.71
N CYS A 275 3.59 -24.73 12.04
CA CYS A 275 3.01 -23.48 12.51
C CYS A 275 3.58 -23.05 13.87
N GLY A 276 3.83 -23.98 14.79
CA GLY A 276 4.41 -23.68 16.10
C GLY A 276 5.83 -23.13 15.99
N TYR A 277 6.67 -23.79 15.18
CA TYR A 277 8.00 -23.29 14.87
C TYR A 277 7.93 -21.90 14.22
N GLY A 278 7.08 -21.74 13.22
CA GLY A 278 6.91 -20.45 12.54
C GLY A 278 6.55 -19.30 13.50
N ARG A 279 5.64 -19.52 14.45
CA ARG A 279 5.29 -18.51 15.46
C ARG A 279 6.45 -18.21 16.42
N SER A 280 7.25 -19.22 16.77
CA SER A 280 8.39 -19.04 17.67
C SER A 280 9.46 -18.06 17.13
N LEU A 281 9.54 -17.88 15.80
CA LEU A 281 10.45 -16.94 15.15
C LEU A 281 10.01 -15.47 15.31
N GLY A 282 8.72 -15.24 15.61
CA GLY A 282 8.15 -13.91 15.78
C GLY A 282 8.06 -13.10 14.50
N ALA A 283 8.01 -11.78 14.66
CA ALA A 283 7.89 -10.83 13.57
C ALA A 283 8.81 -9.63 13.79
N THR A 284 9.09 -8.90 12.73
CA THR A 284 9.65 -7.54 12.78
C THR A 284 8.49 -6.53 12.85
N SER A 285 8.77 -5.23 12.83
CA SER A 285 7.73 -4.21 12.71
C SER A 285 6.98 -4.24 11.36
N HIS A 286 7.47 -5.00 10.36
CA HIS A 286 6.98 -4.96 8.99
C HIS A 286 6.60 -6.32 8.41
N HIS A 287 7.24 -7.41 8.84
CA HIS A 287 7.01 -8.75 8.29
C HIS A 287 7.18 -9.86 9.33
N PHE A 288 6.49 -10.98 9.11
CA PHE A 288 6.69 -12.22 9.85
C PHE A 288 8.01 -12.89 9.41
N LYS A 289 8.65 -13.61 10.36
CA LYS A 289 9.90 -14.34 10.08
C LYS A 289 9.68 -15.80 9.67
N ASN A 290 8.43 -16.23 9.55
CA ASN A 290 8.06 -17.61 9.22
C ASN A 290 7.86 -17.85 7.71
N ALA A 291 7.97 -16.79 6.90
CA ALA A 291 7.79 -16.87 5.47
C ALA A 291 8.65 -15.83 4.74
N ILE A 292 9.03 -16.15 3.50
CA ILE A 292 9.74 -15.27 2.58
C ILE A 292 9.05 -15.31 1.21
N ALA A 293 8.95 -14.17 0.54
CA ALA A 293 8.46 -14.06 -0.82
C ALA A 293 9.63 -14.03 -1.81
N TYR A 294 9.71 -15.01 -2.69
CA TYR A 294 10.57 -14.96 -3.87
C TYR A 294 9.80 -14.31 -5.01
N LYS A 295 10.24 -13.13 -5.44
CA LYS A 295 9.61 -12.38 -6.53
C LYS A 295 10.26 -12.74 -7.85
N PHE A 296 9.41 -12.92 -8.87
CA PHE A 296 9.90 -13.11 -10.23
C PHE A 296 10.57 -11.84 -10.73
N TYR A 297 11.53 -11.99 -11.63
CA TYR A 297 12.10 -10.84 -12.31
C TYR A 297 11.00 -10.19 -13.15
N ASP A 298 10.91 -8.87 -13.02
CA ASP A 298 10.00 -8.09 -13.84
C ASP A 298 10.45 -8.16 -15.30
N ASP A 299 9.52 -8.26 -16.24
CA ASP A 299 9.81 -8.16 -17.67
C ASP A 299 10.48 -6.80 -17.95
N THR A 300 11.43 -6.79 -18.87
CA THR A 300 12.11 -5.58 -19.31
C THR A 300 11.68 -5.20 -20.72
N TYR A 301 11.53 -3.92 -20.94
CA TYR A 301 11.09 -3.33 -22.19
C TYR A 301 12.17 -2.39 -22.72
N GLU A 302 12.59 -2.63 -23.95
CA GLU A 302 13.61 -1.83 -24.61
C GLU A 302 13.03 -0.52 -25.14
N THR A 303 13.77 0.57 -24.93
CA THR A 303 13.42 1.88 -25.49
C THR A 303 14.66 2.75 -25.68
N GLU A 304 14.58 3.73 -26.56
CA GLU A 304 15.66 4.63 -26.91
C GLU A 304 15.73 5.81 -25.94
N LEU A 305 16.90 6.07 -25.38
CA LEU A 305 17.18 7.19 -24.49
C LEU A 305 17.15 8.52 -25.27
N LEU A 306 16.36 9.48 -24.79
CA LEU A 306 16.29 10.84 -25.33
C LEU A 306 17.16 11.82 -24.54
N GLY A 307 17.42 11.54 -23.25
CA GLY A 307 18.23 12.42 -22.42
C GLY A 307 18.18 12.03 -20.94
N ILE A 308 18.88 12.80 -20.11
CA ILE A 308 18.83 12.68 -18.65
C ILE A 308 18.45 14.05 -18.09
N GLU A 309 17.36 14.09 -17.32
CA GLU A 309 16.97 15.24 -16.52
C GLU A 309 17.45 15.08 -15.09
N TYR A 310 17.68 16.20 -14.41
CA TYR A 310 18.09 16.20 -13.01
C TYR A 310 17.02 16.85 -12.15
N THR A 311 16.32 16.06 -11.34
CA THR A 311 15.27 16.53 -10.44
C THR A 311 15.84 16.86 -9.07
N MET A 312 15.47 18.02 -8.50
CA MET A 312 15.99 18.46 -7.21
C MET A 312 15.14 17.96 -6.05
N GLY A 313 15.80 17.41 -5.05
CA GLY A 313 15.21 17.12 -3.73
C GLY A 313 15.32 18.31 -2.76
N ARG A 314 14.66 18.21 -1.61
CA ARG A 314 14.64 19.27 -0.57
C ARG A 314 16.02 19.62 0.00
N THR A 315 16.97 18.69 -0.03
CA THR A 315 18.35 18.89 0.45
C THR A 315 19.27 19.53 -0.59
N GLY A 316 18.77 19.67 -1.84
CA GLY A 316 19.55 20.16 -2.97
C GLY A 316 20.25 19.07 -3.76
N VAL A 317 20.01 17.79 -3.45
CA VAL A 317 20.44 16.66 -4.27
C VAL A 317 19.69 16.69 -5.59
N LEU A 318 20.43 16.53 -6.68
CA LEU A 318 19.97 16.47 -8.06
C LEU A 318 19.97 14.99 -8.48
N THR A 319 18.80 14.38 -8.48
CA THR A 319 18.61 12.97 -8.86
C THR A 319 18.52 12.86 -10.37
N PRO A 320 19.35 12.05 -11.04
CA PRO A 320 19.26 11.81 -12.47
C PRO A 320 18.01 10.96 -12.78
N VAL A 321 17.32 11.33 -13.87
CA VAL A 321 16.10 10.67 -14.38
C VAL A 321 16.29 10.47 -15.87
N ALA A 322 16.28 9.22 -16.33
CA ALA A 322 16.31 8.89 -17.75
C ALA A 322 14.99 9.30 -18.41
N ILE A 323 15.08 9.99 -19.53
CA ILE A 323 13.97 10.34 -20.42
C ILE A 323 14.15 9.52 -21.69
N PHE A 324 13.11 8.80 -22.10
CA PHE A 324 13.19 7.89 -23.23
C PHE A 324 11.91 7.94 -24.09
N LYS A 325 11.93 7.31 -25.26
CA LYS A 325 10.74 7.21 -26.10
C LYS A 325 9.63 6.51 -25.32
N PRO A 326 8.40 7.05 -25.35
CA PRO A 326 7.28 6.45 -24.61
C PRO A 326 7.09 4.98 -24.93
N ILE A 327 6.93 4.17 -23.90
CA ILE A 327 6.62 2.73 -23.99
C ILE A 327 5.42 2.39 -23.12
N ASP A 328 4.64 1.42 -23.54
CA ASP A 328 3.52 0.94 -22.76
C ASP A 328 3.94 -0.30 -21.94
N ILE A 329 3.83 -0.21 -20.63
CA ILE A 329 4.09 -1.31 -19.70
C ILE A 329 2.85 -1.47 -18.82
N ASP A 330 2.22 -2.65 -18.87
CA ASP A 330 1.01 -2.98 -18.10
C ASP A 330 -0.08 -1.90 -18.19
N GLY A 331 -0.38 -1.46 -19.42
CA GLY A 331 -1.42 -0.48 -19.70
C GLY A 331 -1.11 0.94 -19.19
N SER A 332 0.16 1.25 -18.91
CA SER A 332 0.62 2.61 -18.57
C SER A 332 1.72 3.04 -19.52
N THR A 333 1.55 4.20 -20.15
CA THR A 333 2.60 4.83 -20.96
C THR A 333 3.66 5.42 -20.03
N ILE A 334 4.91 5.01 -20.19
CA ILE A 334 6.07 5.41 -19.40
C ILE A 334 7.08 6.06 -20.32
N GLU A 335 7.63 7.20 -19.92
CA GLU A 335 8.63 7.98 -20.64
C GLU A 335 9.80 8.43 -19.75
N ARG A 336 9.76 8.06 -18.46
CA ARG A 336 10.72 8.50 -17.44
C ARG A 336 10.99 7.40 -16.45
N ALA A 337 12.27 7.20 -16.08
CA ALA A 337 12.68 6.29 -15.01
C ALA A 337 13.79 6.90 -14.15
N SER A 338 13.73 6.68 -12.84
CA SER A 338 14.78 7.14 -11.93
C SER A 338 16.08 6.37 -12.16
N LEU A 339 17.20 7.08 -12.15
CA LEU A 339 18.56 6.53 -12.10
C LEU A 339 19.15 6.62 -10.67
N HIS A 340 18.34 6.92 -9.68
CA HIS A 340 18.61 7.00 -8.25
C HIS A 340 19.71 8.00 -7.85
N ASN A 341 20.95 7.77 -8.25
CA ASN A 341 22.12 8.62 -7.96
C ASN A 341 23.20 8.44 -9.04
N LEU A 342 24.31 9.18 -8.92
CA LEU A 342 25.38 9.10 -9.89
C LEU A 342 26.11 7.74 -9.87
N SER A 343 26.25 7.10 -8.71
CA SER A 343 26.91 5.78 -8.62
C SER A 343 26.13 4.74 -9.41
N ILE A 344 24.82 4.63 -9.22
CA ILE A 344 23.96 3.68 -9.97
C ILE A 344 23.94 4.05 -11.46
N MET A 345 23.85 5.34 -11.81
CA MET A 345 23.90 5.76 -13.19
C MET A 345 25.23 5.33 -13.87
N LYS A 346 26.37 5.48 -13.19
CA LYS A 346 27.67 5.06 -13.68
C LYS A 346 27.81 3.53 -13.75
N GLU A 347 27.24 2.80 -12.80
CA GLU A 347 27.21 1.33 -12.81
C GLU A 347 26.44 0.80 -14.02
N LEU A 348 25.33 1.43 -14.40
CA LEU A 348 24.50 1.04 -15.53
C LEU A 348 25.19 1.30 -16.89
N ASN A 349 25.86 2.43 -17.08
CA ASN A 349 26.41 2.85 -18.38
C ASN A 349 27.83 3.46 -18.34
N GLY A 350 28.52 3.44 -17.21
CA GLY A 350 29.79 4.16 -17.08
C GLY A 350 29.62 5.68 -17.23
N ASP A 351 30.65 6.35 -17.76
CA ASP A 351 30.63 7.81 -17.97
C ASP A 351 30.20 8.20 -19.42
N PHE A 352 29.59 7.28 -20.19
CA PHE A 352 29.43 7.40 -21.64
C PHE A 352 27.96 7.39 -22.12
N SER A 353 27.03 7.96 -21.34
CA SER A 353 25.65 8.10 -21.78
C SER A 353 25.50 8.95 -23.05
N ARG A 354 24.74 8.47 -24.03
CA ARG A 354 24.43 9.21 -25.27
C ARG A 354 22.96 9.20 -25.59
N VAL A 355 22.52 10.21 -26.28
CA VAL A 355 21.19 10.19 -26.90
C VAL A 355 21.17 9.07 -27.95
N GLY A 356 20.13 8.25 -27.94
CA GLY A 356 19.98 7.09 -28.81
C GLY A 356 20.47 5.76 -28.21
N ASP A 357 21.06 5.78 -27.00
CA ASP A 357 21.33 4.52 -26.27
C ASP A 357 20.03 3.76 -26.02
N ILE A 358 20.13 2.43 -25.93
CA ILE A 358 18.98 1.59 -25.56
C ILE A 358 18.96 1.36 -24.06
N VAL A 359 17.82 1.61 -23.45
CA VAL A 359 17.59 1.35 -22.02
C VAL A 359 16.47 0.32 -21.84
N HIS A 360 16.70 -0.62 -20.94
CA HIS A 360 15.73 -1.65 -20.59
C HIS A 360 15.00 -1.24 -19.32
N ILE A 361 13.72 -0.97 -19.45
CA ILE A 361 12.86 -0.44 -18.39
C ILE A 361 12.02 -1.57 -17.81
N TYR A 362 11.86 -1.58 -16.50
CA TYR A 362 10.91 -2.43 -15.80
C TYR A 362 10.15 -1.62 -14.74
N LYS A 363 9.03 -2.14 -14.27
CA LYS A 363 8.31 -1.55 -13.12
C LYS A 363 8.67 -2.27 -11.83
N ALA A 364 9.51 -1.67 -11.02
CA ALA A 364 9.75 -2.19 -9.67
C ALA A 364 8.44 -2.21 -8.87
N ASN A 365 8.10 -3.37 -8.31
CA ASN A 365 6.83 -3.61 -7.62
C ASN A 365 5.59 -3.28 -8.48
N GLN A 366 5.67 -3.43 -9.81
CA GLN A 366 4.61 -3.14 -10.80
C GLN A 366 4.14 -1.67 -10.82
N ILE A 367 4.85 -0.76 -10.15
CA ILE A 367 4.45 0.64 -9.97
C ILE A 367 5.52 1.61 -10.45
N ILE A 368 6.78 1.43 -10.02
CA ILE A 368 7.85 2.43 -10.17
C ILE A 368 8.77 2.08 -11.34
N PRO A 369 8.81 2.88 -12.42
CA PRO A 369 9.72 2.65 -13.53
C PRO A 369 11.18 2.80 -13.10
N GLN A 370 12.00 1.83 -13.48
CA GLN A 370 13.45 1.81 -13.24
C GLN A 370 14.19 1.30 -14.47
N VAL A 371 15.44 1.71 -14.62
CA VAL A 371 16.35 1.19 -15.65
C VAL A 371 17.07 -0.02 -15.07
N LYS A 372 16.96 -1.18 -15.74
CA LYS A 372 17.62 -2.42 -15.35
C LYS A 372 18.96 -2.63 -16.09
N MET A 373 18.98 -2.28 -17.37
CA MET A 373 20.14 -2.45 -18.22
C MET A 373 20.24 -1.28 -19.20
N TRP A 374 21.44 -0.98 -19.65
CA TRP A 374 21.74 0.12 -20.53
C TRP A 374 22.73 -0.34 -21.60
N GLU A 375 22.39 -0.16 -22.86
CA GLU A 375 23.26 -0.51 -23.99
C GLU A 375 23.78 0.75 -24.67
N PRO A 376 25.09 1.00 -24.67
CA PRO A 376 25.70 2.20 -25.21
C PRO A 376 25.87 2.09 -26.73
N VAL A 377 24.76 2.07 -27.46
CA VAL A 377 24.72 1.92 -28.93
C VAL A 377 24.38 3.23 -29.65
N GLY A 378 24.03 4.28 -28.91
CA GLY A 378 23.62 5.57 -29.47
C GLY A 378 24.75 6.31 -30.18
N GLU A 379 24.45 6.91 -31.31
CA GLU A 379 25.37 7.75 -32.08
C GLU A 379 25.15 9.26 -31.78
N GLY A 380 24.20 9.61 -30.93
CA GLY A 380 23.86 10.99 -30.58
C GLY A 380 24.88 11.69 -29.70
N ASN A 381 24.52 12.89 -29.25
CA ASN A 381 25.36 13.70 -28.39
C ASN A 381 25.59 13.02 -27.01
N HIS A 382 26.81 13.19 -26.49
CA HIS A 382 27.10 12.79 -25.12
C HIS A 382 26.27 13.55 -24.11
N ILE A 383 25.77 12.85 -23.09
CA ILE A 383 25.05 13.40 -21.96
C ILE A 383 26.02 13.48 -20.77
N PHE A 384 26.36 14.70 -20.38
CA PHE A 384 27.29 14.95 -19.28
C PHE A 384 26.56 15.23 -17.98
N VAL A 385 27.21 14.89 -16.85
CA VAL A 385 26.76 15.34 -15.53
C VAL A 385 26.85 16.88 -15.48
N PRO A 386 25.77 17.61 -15.16
CA PRO A 386 25.78 19.07 -15.24
C PRO A 386 26.68 19.68 -14.17
N THR A 387 27.54 20.61 -14.58
CA THR A 387 28.40 21.42 -13.70
C THR A 387 27.69 22.65 -13.14
N VAL A 388 26.50 22.95 -13.68
CA VAL A 388 25.61 24.02 -13.22
C VAL A 388 24.23 23.47 -12.89
N CYS A 389 23.62 24.02 -11.86
CA CYS A 389 22.29 23.60 -11.44
C CYS A 389 21.25 23.97 -12.53
N PRO A 390 20.43 23.02 -13.01
CA PRO A 390 19.45 23.31 -14.07
C PRO A 390 18.33 24.26 -13.61
N ILE A 391 18.19 24.49 -12.29
CA ILE A 391 17.13 25.34 -11.74
C ILE A 391 17.62 26.77 -11.51
N CYS A 392 18.75 26.94 -10.83
CA CYS A 392 19.21 28.29 -10.43
C CYS A 392 20.48 28.76 -11.18
N GLY A 393 21.05 27.95 -12.10
CA GLY A 393 22.28 28.28 -12.83
C GLY A 393 23.56 28.34 -11.94
N GLY A 394 23.44 28.13 -10.65
CA GLY A 394 24.60 28.11 -9.74
C GLY A 394 25.42 26.83 -9.89
N PRO A 395 26.64 26.76 -9.29
CA PRO A 395 27.51 25.60 -9.44
C PRO A 395 26.92 24.34 -8.80
N THR A 396 27.23 23.19 -9.38
CA THR A 396 26.97 21.89 -8.79
C THR A 396 28.26 21.27 -8.26
N LYS A 397 28.14 20.33 -7.32
CA LYS A 397 29.26 19.50 -6.85
C LYS A 397 28.82 18.06 -6.63
N ILE A 398 29.76 17.15 -6.88
CA ILE A 398 29.60 15.75 -6.51
C ILE A 398 30.02 15.59 -5.05
N LYS A 399 29.19 14.91 -4.25
CA LYS A 399 29.46 14.62 -2.85
C LYS A 399 29.25 13.12 -2.60
N MET A 400 30.09 12.55 -1.73
CA MET A 400 29.86 11.21 -1.20
C MET A 400 28.79 11.29 -0.10
N ASP A 401 27.76 10.49 -0.24
CA ASP A 401 26.72 10.26 0.75
C ASP A 401 26.78 8.78 1.15
N ILE A 402 27.32 8.49 2.32
CA ILE A 402 27.77 7.15 2.75
C ILE A 402 28.71 6.57 1.66
N ASP A 403 28.26 5.61 0.88
CA ASP A 403 29.05 4.93 -0.16
C ASP A 403 28.59 5.29 -1.59
N THR A 404 27.76 6.33 -1.77
CA THR A 404 27.22 6.71 -3.07
C THR A 404 27.56 8.14 -3.46
N GLU A 405 27.86 8.35 -4.74
CA GLU A 405 28.02 9.68 -5.32
C GLU A 405 26.67 10.32 -5.61
N VAL A 406 26.47 11.53 -5.09
CA VAL A 406 25.28 12.34 -5.36
C VAL A 406 25.68 13.69 -5.94
N LEU A 407 24.92 14.17 -6.92
CA LEU A 407 25.07 15.51 -7.45
C LEU A 407 24.29 16.49 -6.57
N MET A 408 24.91 17.60 -6.18
CA MET A 408 24.24 18.63 -5.36
C MET A 408 24.40 20.01 -5.96
N CYS A 409 23.35 20.80 -5.90
CA CYS A 409 23.42 22.24 -6.09
C CYS A 409 24.16 22.88 -4.90
N ASP A 410 25.24 23.64 -5.18
CA ASP A 410 26.03 24.29 -4.12
C ASP A 410 25.47 25.65 -3.68
N ASN A 411 24.53 26.23 -4.46
CA ASN A 411 23.86 27.47 -4.08
C ASN A 411 22.93 27.26 -2.88
N PRO A 412 23.17 27.86 -1.70
CA PRO A 412 22.29 27.75 -0.53
C PRO A 412 20.91 28.37 -0.77
N ASN A 413 20.81 29.40 -1.62
CA ASN A 413 19.59 30.14 -1.93
C ASN A 413 18.90 29.66 -3.22
N CYS A 414 19.13 28.43 -3.61
CA CYS A 414 18.48 27.86 -4.78
C CYS A 414 16.96 27.75 -4.57
N GLU A 415 16.17 28.33 -5.49
CA GLU A 415 14.71 28.25 -5.46
C GLU A 415 14.20 26.82 -5.43
N GLY A 416 14.85 25.90 -6.15
CA GLY A 416 14.47 24.50 -6.12
C GLY A 416 14.57 23.86 -4.74
N LYS A 417 15.53 24.29 -3.91
CA LYS A 417 15.62 23.86 -2.49
C LYS A 417 14.47 24.43 -1.69
N LEU A 418 14.15 25.70 -1.87
CA LEU A 418 13.05 26.38 -1.18
C LEU A 418 11.72 25.71 -1.50
N ILE A 419 11.40 25.55 -2.79
CA ILE A 419 10.17 24.92 -3.27
C ILE A 419 9.99 23.53 -2.66
N ASN A 420 11.02 22.67 -2.72
CA ASN A 420 10.90 21.30 -2.22
C ASN A 420 10.84 21.20 -0.69
N ARG A 421 11.44 22.15 0.04
CA ARG A 421 11.28 22.27 1.49
C ARG A 421 9.87 22.69 1.87
N LEU A 422 9.31 23.68 1.17
CA LEU A 422 7.94 24.14 1.38
C LEU A 422 6.91 23.06 1.01
N ASP A 423 7.11 22.34 -0.10
CA ASP A 423 6.25 21.23 -0.51
C ASP A 423 6.23 20.10 0.55
N HIS A 424 7.39 19.78 1.12
CA HIS A 424 7.47 18.84 2.25
C HIS A 424 6.76 19.37 3.50
N PHE A 425 6.97 20.63 3.86
CA PHE A 425 6.37 21.27 5.03
C PHE A 425 4.84 21.30 4.95
N CYS A 426 4.30 21.62 3.76
CA CYS A 426 2.86 21.67 3.51
C CYS A 426 2.23 20.31 3.22
N GLY A 427 3.02 19.29 2.86
CA GLY A 427 2.55 17.99 2.41
C GLY A 427 2.04 17.08 3.54
N LYS A 428 1.52 15.89 3.18
CA LYS A 428 0.98 14.89 4.11
C LYS A 428 1.98 14.41 5.18
N LYS A 429 3.28 14.47 4.89
CA LYS A 429 4.36 14.10 5.84
C LYS A 429 4.77 15.27 6.75
N GLY A 430 4.23 16.46 6.49
CA GLY A 430 4.40 17.67 7.28
C GLY A 430 3.08 18.09 7.92
N LEU A 431 2.68 19.35 7.71
CA LEU A 431 1.47 19.93 8.31
C LEU A 431 0.17 19.66 7.54
N ASP A 432 0.22 18.92 6.43
CA ASP A 432 -0.91 18.53 5.57
C ASP A 432 -1.82 19.71 5.15
N ILE A 433 -1.25 20.80 4.71
CA ILE A 433 -1.98 22.02 4.29
C ILE A 433 -2.63 21.77 2.92
N LYS A 434 -3.91 21.45 2.91
CA LYS A 434 -4.65 21.12 1.69
C LYS A 434 -4.72 22.31 0.73
N GLY A 435 -4.40 22.04 -0.55
CA GLY A 435 -4.47 23.04 -1.62
C GLY A 435 -3.17 23.80 -1.88
N LEU A 436 -2.14 23.68 -1.02
CA LEU A 436 -0.78 24.12 -1.30
C LEU A 436 0.02 23.03 -2.02
N SER A 437 -0.32 22.79 -3.28
CA SER A 437 0.48 21.90 -4.13
C SER A 437 1.81 22.60 -4.53
N LYS A 438 2.79 21.79 -4.96
CA LYS A 438 4.08 22.31 -5.46
C LYS A 438 3.90 23.40 -6.53
N ALA A 439 3.00 23.17 -7.50
CA ALA A 439 2.68 24.17 -8.53
C ALA A 439 2.05 25.46 -7.97
N THR A 440 1.30 25.37 -6.86
CA THR A 440 0.78 26.55 -6.16
C THR A 440 1.90 27.29 -5.46
N LEU A 441 2.79 26.57 -4.76
CA LEU A 441 3.95 27.15 -4.10
C LEU A 441 4.90 27.84 -5.06
N GLU A 442 5.17 27.27 -6.24
CA GLU A 442 5.96 27.90 -7.30
C GLU A 442 5.41 29.26 -7.69
N LYS A 443 4.09 29.37 -7.93
CA LYS A 443 3.43 30.65 -8.23
C LYS A 443 3.53 31.66 -7.07
N LEU A 444 3.35 31.22 -5.84
CA LEU A 444 3.45 32.09 -4.67
C LEU A 444 4.87 32.62 -4.46
N ILE A 445 5.89 31.83 -4.78
CA ILE A 445 7.31 32.24 -4.77
C ILE A 445 7.56 33.24 -5.91
N GLU A 446 7.11 32.96 -7.14
CA GLU A 446 7.22 33.83 -8.29
C GLU A 446 6.59 35.22 -8.04
N TRP A 447 5.46 35.26 -7.32
CA TRP A 447 4.81 36.53 -6.93
C TRP A 447 5.51 37.24 -5.75
N GLY A 448 6.53 36.60 -5.13
CA GLY A 448 7.27 37.15 -4.00
C GLY A 448 6.48 37.11 -2.68
N TRP A 449 5.39 36.37 -2.60
CA TRP A 449 4.56 36.25 -1.39
C TRP A 449 5.05 35.17 -0.44
N VAL A 450 5.75 34.16 -0.98
CA VAL A 450 6.37 33.08 -0.21
C VAL A 450 7.86 33.02 -0.48
N TYR A 451 8.67 33.12 0.56
CA TYR A 451 10.13 33.10 0.50
C TYR A 451 10.77 32.31 1.65
N ASN A 452 9.96 31.83 2.59
CA ASN A 452 10.34 30.94 3.70
C ASN A 452 9.09 30.30 4.30
N TYR A 453 9.25 29.45 5.33
CA TYR A 453 8.10 28.81 6.00
C TYR A 453 7.16 29.82 6.69
N THR A 454 7.73 30.82 7.35
CA THR A 454 6.96 31.84 8.09
C THR A 454 5.99 32.61 7.18
N SER A 455 6.40 32.92 5.96
CA SER A 455 5.58 33.66 4.98
C SER A 455 4.31 32.92 4.56
N LEU A 456 4.24 31.58 4.73
CA LEU A 456 3.02 30.81 4.48
C LEU A 456 1.86 31.26 5.40
N PHE A 457 2.17 31.59 6.65
CA PHE A 457 1.17 31.98 7.68
C PHE A 457 0.69 33.43 7.55
N THR A 458 1.30 34.21 6.65
CA THR A 458 0.88 35.59 6.33
C THR A 458 0.17 35.74 5.01
N LEU A 459 -0.06 34.64 4.28
CA LEU A 459 -0.70 34.64 2.95
C LEU A 459 -2.10 35.25 2.93
N LYS A 460 -2.80 35.30 4.06
CA LYS A 460 -4.09 35.99 4.19
C LYS A 460 -4.03 37.48 3.82
N ASP A 461 -2.87 38.11 3.97
CA ASP A 461 -2.67 39.55 3.67
C ASP A 461 -2.73 39.78 2.15
N TYR A 462 -2.45 38.77 1.33
CA TYR A 462 -2.50 38.82 -0.13
C TYR A 462 -3.84 38.33 -0.71
N ARG A 463 -4.83 37.95 0.13
CA ARG A 463 -6.10 37.38 -0.33
C ARG A 463 -6.77 38.19 -1.45
N SER A 464 -6.83 39.51 -1.33
CA SER A 464 -7.48 40.42 -2.29
C SER A 464 -6.79 40.44 -3.66
N GLU A 465 -5.50 40.17 -3.71
CA GLU A 465 -4.71 40.06 -4.93
C GLU A 465 -4.75 38.64 -5.49
N TRP A 466 -4.69 37.65 -4.59
CA TRP A 466 -4.65 36.23 -4.96
C TRP A 466 -5.89 35.78 -5.73
N ILE A 467 -7.08 36.21 -5.30
CA ILE A 467 -8.34 35.90 -5.99
C ILE A 467 -8.44 36.45 -7.42
N LYS A 468 -7.57 37.42 -7.78
CA LYS A 468 -7.50 38.01 -9.12
C LYS A 468 -6.48 37.32 -10.04
N LYS A 469 -5.64 36.43 -9.49
CA LYS A 469 -4.61 35.73 -10.26
C LYS A 469 -5.22 34.62 -11.14
N PRO A 470 -4.69 34.38 -12.35
CA PRO A 470 -5.18 33.32 -13.22
C PRO A 470 -5.15 31.94 -12.55
N GLY A 471 -6.26 31.22 -12.67
CA GLY A 471 -6.41 29.88 -12.07
C GLY A 471 -6.80 29.87 -10.59
N PHE A 472 -7.05 31.02 -9.99
CA PHE A 472 -7.52 31.17 -8.60
C PHE A 472 -8.84 31.96 -8.55
N GLY A 473 -9.70 31.57 -7.63
CA GLY A 473 -10.96 32.24 -7.37
C GLY A 473 -11.24 32.29 -5.88
N VAL A 474 -12.28 33.01 -5.48
CA VAL A 474 -12.63 33.21 -4.06
C VAL A 474 -12.68 31.88 -3.30
N LYS A 475 -13.43 30.87 -3.80
CA LYS A 475 -13.59 29.58 -3.13
C LYS A 475 -12.28 28.81 -2.98
N SER A 476 -11.42 28.82 -4.00
CA SER A 476 -10.14 28.07 -3.96
C SER A 476 -9.14 28.73 -3.02
N VAL A 477 -9.05 30.06 -3.04
CA VAL A 477 -8.15 30.82 -2.15
C VAL A 477 -8.60 30.69 -0.70
N ASP A 478 -9.89 30.89 -0.40
CA ASP A 478 -10.42 30.77 0.95
C ASP A 478 -10.18 29.36 1.51
N LYS A 479 -10.40 28.31 0.71
CA LYS A 479 -10.12 26.92 1.11
C LYS A 479 -8.65 26.71 1.51
N VAL A 480 -7.72 27.31 0.79
CA VAL A 480 -6.28 27.23 1.13
C VAL A 480 -5.98 28.01 2.41
N LEU A 481 -6.51 29.22 2.55
CA LEU A 481 -6.32 30.03 3.75
C LEU A 481 -6.91 29.35 4.99
N ASP A 482 -8.09 28.75 4.89
CA ASP A 482 -8.71 27.97 5.96
C ASP A 482 -7.85 26.74 6.31
N ALA A 483 -7.25 26.06 5.31
CA ALA A 483 -6.36 24.95 5.54
C ALA A 483 -5.08 25.38 6.29
N ILE A 484 -4.52 26.56 5.99
CA ILE A 484 -3.39 27.14 6.71
C ILE A 484 -3.77 27.42 8.17
N GLU A 485 -4.94 28.03 8.41
CA GLU A 485 -5.40 28.31 9.77
C GLU A 485 -5.66 26.99 10.56
N THR A 486 -6.20 25.98 9.91
CA THR A 486 -6.40 24.66 10.52
C THR A 486 -5.05 24.02 10.89
N ALA A 487 -4.04 24.11 10.02
CA ALA A 487 -2.72 23.55 10.23
C ALA A 487 -1.92 24.22 11.35
N ARG A 488 -2.35 25.38 11.85
CA ARG A 488 -1.78 25.99 13.06
C ARG A 488 -2.00 25.12 14.30
N ASN A 489 -3.09 24.36 14.34
CA ASN A 489 -3.34 23.36 15.36
C ASN A 489 -2.75 22.01 14.92
N CYS A 490 -1.56 21.68 15.36
CA CYS A 490 -0.88 20.45 14.97
C CYS A 490 -0.27 19.72 16.17
N GLU A 491 0.05 18.46 15.96
CA GLU A 491 0.87 17.69 16.89
C GLU A 491 2.34 18.08 16.77
N LEU A 492 3.09 18.04 17.87
CA LEU A 492 4.54 18.30 17.87
C LEU A 492 5.28 17.36 16.92
N SER A 493 4.87 16.10 16.85
CA SER A 493 5.46 15.11 15.93
C SER A 493 5.31 15.50 14.44
N ALA A 494 4.15 16.06 14.08
CA ALA A 494 3.89 16.55 12.73
C ALA A 494 4.75 17.80 12.42
N PHE A 495 4.87 18.72 13.38
CA PHE A 495 5.72 19.90 13.20
C PHE A 495 7.20 19.54 13.05
N ILE A 496 7.75 18.67 13.92
CA ILE A 496 9.15 18.20 13.79
C ILE A 496 9.36 17.51 12.44
N SER A 497 8.44 16.67 12.00
CA SER A 497 8.49 16.03 10.69
C SER A 497 8.46 17.05 9.54
N ALA A 498 7.60 18.09 9.66
CA ALA A 498 7.46 19.15 8.67
C ALA A 498 8.75 19.95 8.45
N LEU A 499 9.55 20.17 9.48
CA LEU A 499 10.83 20.89 9.38
C LEU A 499 11.79 20.23 8.38
N GLY A 500 11.63 18.94 8.09
CA GLY A 500 12.42 18.23 7.09
C GLY A 500 13.88 18.01 7.51
N ILE A 501 14.14 17.89 8.82
CA ILE A 501 15.46 17.54 9.36
C ILE A 501 15.90 16.22 8.69
N PRO A 502 17.12 16.13 8.11
CA PRO A 502 17.58 14.92 7.46
C PRO A 502 17.48 13.70 8.38
N LEU A 503 17.04 12.56 7.86
CA LEU A 503 16.80 11.30 8.56
C LEU A 503 15.66 11.32 9.59
N ILE A 504 15.07 12.48 9.90
CA ILE A 504 13.99 12.62 10.86
C ILE A 504 12.65 12.72 10.11
N GLY A 505 12.05 11.56 9.85
CA GLY A 505 10.74 11.44 9.23
C GLY A 505 9.63 11.28 10.26
N THR A 506 8.40 11.01 9.81
CA THR A 506 7.20 10.93 10.64
C THR A 506 7.32 9.93 11.79
N SER A 507 7.86 8.72 11.53
CA SER A 507 8.02 7.69 12.57
C SER A 507 9.04 8.12 13.64
N VAL A 508 10.18 8.66 13.21
CA VAL A 508 11.23 9.15 14.13
C VAL A 508 10.76 10.33 14.94
N SER A 509 10.00 11.25 14.33
CA SER A 509 9.41 12.39 15.04
C SER A 509 8.45 11.94 16.14
N LYS A 510 7.66 10.88 15.90
CA LYS A 510 6.78 10.28 16.92
C LYS A 510 7.57 9.69 18.10
N GLU A 511 8.72 9.05 17.83
CA GLU A 511 9.58 8.55 18.91
C GLU A 511 10.22 9.69 19.72
N LEU A 512 10.66 10.77 19.04
CA LEU A 512 11.20 11.95 19.72
C LEU A 512 10.18 12.57 20.70
N VAL A 513 8.93 12.66 20.29
CA VAL A 513 7.88 13.31 21.11
C VAL A 513 7.48 12.46 22.32
N LYS A 514 7.69 11.15 22.31
CA LYS A 514 7.55 10.32 23.53
C LYS A 514 8.54 10.71 24.63
N ILE A 515 9.72 11.20 24.26
CA ILE A 515 10.80 11.57 25.18
C ILE A 515 10.76 13.05 25.48
N PHE A 516 10.46 13.88 24.48
CA PHE A 516 10.33 15.32 24.54
C PHE A 516 8.88 15.72 24.25
N PRO A 517 8.00 15.74 25.25
CA PRO A 517 6.56 15.90 25.02
C PRO A 517 6.15 17.30 24.55
N ASP A 518 7.04 18.28 24.67
CA ASP A 518 6.82 19.67 24.25
C ASP A 518 8.03 20.22 23.48
N TRP A 519 7.79 21.30 22.73
CA TRP A 519 8.81 21.95 21.90
C TRP A 519 10.02 22.45 22.70
N ASN A 520 9.80 22.99 23.91
CA ASN A 520 10.86 23.57 24.70
C ASN A 520 11.82 22.49 25.20
N SER A 521 11.31 21.37 25.68
CA SER A 521 12.13 20.23 26.11
C SER A 521 12.93 19.64 24.94
N PHE A 522 12.36 19.61 23.73
CA PHE A 522 13.08 19.19 22.53
C PHE A 522 14.21 20.18 22.18
N ILE A 523 13.93 21.48 22.17
CA ILE A 523 14.93 22.50 21.84
C ILE A 523 16.03 22.56 22.91
N GLU A 524 15.69 22.42 24.18
CA GLU A 524 16.68 22.32 25.25
C GLU A 524 17.63 21.16 25.04
N ALA A 525 17.12 19.99 24.67
CA ALA A 525 17.94 18.83 24.31
C ALA A 525 18.82 19.07 23.08
N VAL A 526 18.33 19.84 22.10
CA VAL A 526 19.13 20.24 20.92
C VAL A 526 20.29 21.17 21.31
N GLU A 527 20.06 22.11 22.21
CA GLU A 527 21.03 23.14 22.60
C GLU A 527 22.02 22.68 23.68
N THR A 528 21.67 21.64 24.43
CA THR A 528 22.54 21.05 25.48
C THR A 528 23.35 19.86 24.92
N ASP A 529 24.16 19.24 25.76
CA ASP A 529 24.96 18.06 25.40
C ASP A 529 24.15 16.74 25.38
N TYR A 530 22.83 16.83 25.17
CA TYR A 530 22.01 15.63 25.06
C TYR A 530 22.43 14.76 23.87
N HIS A 531 22.59 13.46 24.10
CA HIS A 531 23.03 12.49 23.13
C HIS A 531 21.86 11.73 22.52
N PHE A 532 21.33 12.18 21.38
CA PHE A 532 20.19 11.55 20.72
C PHE A 532 20.44 10.08 20.33
N TRP A 533 21.71 9.67 20.15
CA TRP A 533 22.04 8.24 19.94
C TRP A 533 21.78 7.34 21.15
N SER A 534 21.49 7.87 22.33
CA SER A 534 21.05 7.11 23.50
C SER A 534 19.61 6.62 23.38
N ILE A 535 18.85 7.16 22.43
CA ILE A 535 17.49 6.76 22.13
C ILE A 535 17.53 5.46 21.31
N PRO A 536 16.73 4.43 21.63
CA PRO A 536 16.66 3.22 20.83
C PRO A 536 16.41 3.51 19.35
N ASN A 537 17.17 2.86 18.46
CA ASN A 537 17.13 3.04 17.00
C ASN A 537 17.61 4.40 16.45
N PHE A 538 18.24 5.24 17.27
CA PHE A 538 18.86 6.48 16.81
C PHE A 538 20.37 6.28 16.65
N GLY A 539 20.88 6.51 15.44
CA GLY A 539 22.32 6.47 15.14
C GLY A 539 23.00 7.83 15.27
N MET A 540 24.34 7.80 15.14
CA MET A 540 25.19 9.02 15.15
C MET A 540 24.81 10.02 14.06
N GLU A 541 24.36 9.54 12.90
CA GLU A 541 23.94 10.40 11.78
C GLU A 541 22.66 11.18 12.10
N MET A 542 21.67 10.53 12.72
CA MET A 542 20.44 11.18 13.19
C MET A 542 20.76 12.24 14.24
N HIS A 543 21.62 11.90 15.21
CA HIS A 543 22.10 12.87 16.20
C HIS A 543 22.75 14.07 15.53
N SER A 544 23.68 13.84 14.60
CA SER A 544 24.35 14.91 13.86
C SER A 544 23.38 15.78 13.07
N SER A 545 22.38 15.16 12.45
CA SER A 545 21.35 15.86 11.68
C SER A 545 20.49 16.76 12.57
N ILE A 546 20.07 16.27 13.74
CA ILE A 546 19.30 17.06 14.72
C ILE A 546 20.15 18.23 15.24
N LYS A 547 21.41 17.98 15.64
CA LYS A 547 22.28 19.00 16.21
C LYS A 547 22.70 20.09 15.21
N LYS A 548 22.89 19.75 13.95
CA LYS A 548 23.32 20.70 12.89
C LYS A 548 22.17 21.47 12.24
N PHE A 549 20.94 21.08 12.48
CA PHE A 549 19.80 21.77 11.88
C PHE A 549 19.64 23.19 12.46
N VAL A 550 19.28 24.13 11.61
CA VAL A 550 19.07 25.55 12.01
C VAL A 550 17.63 25.77 12.42
N TYR A 551 17.41 25.95 13.72
CA TYR A 551 16.07 26.05 14.31
C TYR A 551 15.51 27.47 14.39
N THR A 552 16.22 28.51 13.94
CA THR A 552 15.80 29.92 14.08
C THR A 552 14.40 30.17 13.52
N GLU A 553 14.14 29.72 12.31
CA GLU A 553 12.82 29.89 11.68
C GLU A 553 11.75 29.00 12.36
N ALA A 554 12.10 27.77 12.74
CA ALA A 554 11.21 26.88 13.46
C ALA A 554 10.74 27.46 14.80
N LYS A 555 11.63 28.11 15.56
CA LYS A 555 11.30 28.82 16.78
C LYS A 555 10.32 29.98 16.50
N THR A 556 10.59 30.79 15.48
CA THR A 556 9.68 31.87 15.07
C THR A 556 8.29 31.37 14.73
N ILE A 557 8.19 30.23 14.02
CA ILE A 557 6.91 29.63 13.65
C ILE A 557 6.17 29.12 14.88
N TYR A 558 6.87 28.41 15.75
CA TYR A 558 6.29 27.90 16.99
C TYR A 558 5.74 29.04 17.87
N ASP A 559 6.55 30.08 18.10
CA ASP A 559 6.20 31.17 19.02
C ASP A 559 5.04 32.03 18.50
N ASN A 560 4.88 32.19 17.18
CA ASN A 560 3.96 33.19 16.62
C ASN A 560 2.77 32.58 15.86
N TYR A 561 2.85 31.32 15.41
CA TYR A 561 1.87 30.82 14.46
C TYR A 561 1.25 29.46 14.84
N LEU A 562 1.92 28.65 15.65
CA LEU A 562 1.41 27.31 15.96
C LEU A 562 0.78 27.20 17.34
N ILE A 563 -0.20 26.31 17.42
CA ILE A 563 -0.80 25.84 18.66
C ILE A 563 -0.51 24.33 18.68
N ILE A 564 0.45 23.93 19.51
CA ILE A 564 0.80 22.51 19.62
C ILE A 564 -0.16 21.83 20.59
N ASN A 565 -0.87 20.84 20.10
CA ASN A 565 -1.77 20.03 20.91
C ASN A 565 -0.95 19.10 21.80
N PRO A 566 -1.28 19.00 23.10
CA PRO A 566 -0.65 18.00 23.97
C PRO A 566 -0.96 16.60 23.47
N ILE A 567 -0.02 15.68 23.67
CA ILE A 567 -0.24 14.26 23.31
C ILE A 567 -1.36 13.72 24.20
N GLU A 568 -2.49 13.36 23.61
CA GLU A 568 -3.46 12.52 24.30
C GLU A 568 -2.83 11.13 24.47
N ASN A 569 -2.44 10.79 25.70
CA ASN A 569 -2.06 9.43 26.06
C ASN A 569 -3.29 8.52 25.88
N LYS A 570 -3.39 7.89 24.71
CA LYS A 570 -4.36 6.82 24.45
C LYS A 570 -3.76 5.46 24.75
#